data_108e4b347c6b88d391b33bc46cd3c23f
#
_entry.id   108e4b347c6b88d391b33bc46cd3c23f
#
_cell.length_a   1.000
_cell.length_b   1.000
_cell.length_c   1.000
_cell.angle_alpha   90.00
_cell.angle_beta   90.00
_cell.angle_gamma   90.00
#
_symmetry.space_group_name_H-M   'P 1'
#
loop_
_entity.id
_entity.type
_entity.pdbx_description
1 polymer ?
#
loop_
_entity_poly.entity_id
_entity_poly.type
_entity_poly.pdbx_seq_one_letter_code
_entity_poly.pdbx_strand_id
1 'polypeptide(L)'
;MIEQFKKHYCHSYLYAIIFILLGYMALQYHNQHKALTNSIKQYDENMKLYQNQMDEIIEHHNKMFNICDSLLDIMDSLPLGSPLDTLIISSNYGSRKNKATQKWEFHPGTDFLADWRDTIYATGSGIIEVSHYSNGYGRTIVIGHVSGYKSRYAHLTRYFVKRGDLVKRGDPIGTAGNTGYSRGYHLHYEVSRYGKYTDPKKYIRL
;
A
#
# COMPACT_ATOMS: atom_id res chain seq x y z
N MET A 1 36.92 -92.84 27.46
CA MET A 1 37.87 -91.65 27.48
C MET A 1 37.82 -90.89 26.16
N ILE A 2 37.87 -91.51 25.00
CA ILE A 2 37.90 -90.84 23.69
C ILE A 2 36.58 -90.07 23.33
N GLU A 3 35.45 -90.58 23.73
CA GLU A 3 34.10 -89.93 23.48
C GLU A 3 33.85 -88.74 24.37
N GLN A 4 34.37 -88.70 25.59
CA GLN A 4 34.28 -87.48 26.46
C GLN A 4 35.18 -86.34 25.94
N PHE A 5 36.35 -86.66 25.39
CA PHE A 5 37.24 -85.70 24.76
C PHE A 5 36.62 -85.13 23.49
N LYS A 6 35.99 -85.92 22.63
CA LYS A 6 35.27 -85.40 21.42
C LYS A 6 34.13 -84.43 21.76
N LYS A 7 33.38 -84.79 22.80
CA LYS A 7 32.27 -83.96 23.25
C LYS A 7 32.73 -82.61 23.81
N HIS A 8 33.83 -82.57 24.50
CA HIS A 8 34.42 -81.31 25.03
C HIS A 8 34.99 -80.38 23.93
N TYR A 9 35.64 -80.96 22.92
CA TYR A 9 36.10 -80.21 21.75
C TYR A 9 34.96 -79.65 20.94
N CYS A 10 33.88 -80.42 20.76
CA CYS A 10 32.67 -79.98 20.03
C CYS A 10 31.99 -78.75 20.71
N HIS A 11 31.92 -78.77 22.01
CA HIS A 11 31.35 -77.62 22.79
C HIS A 11 32.23 -76.35 22.75
N SER A 12 33.56 -76.55 22.82
CA SER A 12 34.51 -75.41 22.68
C SER A 12 34.40 -74.77 21.29
N TYR A 13 34.28 -75.59 20.23
CA TYR A 13 34.08 -75.08 18.87
C TYR A 13 32.76 -74.34 18.72
N LEU A 14 31.72 -74.85 19.28
CA LEU A 14 30.40 -74.21 19.25
C LEU A 14 30.37 -72.85 19.95
N TYR A 15 31.00 -72.77 21.11
CA TYR A 15 31.17 -71.48 21.85
C TYR A 15 32.02 -70.48 21.07
N ALA A 16 33.09 -70.90 20.41
CA ALA A 16 33.92 -70.01 19.55
C ALA A 16 33.09 -69.46 18.39
N ILE A 17 32.27 -70.31 17.69
CA ILE A 17 31.43 -69.85 16.62
C ILE A 17 30.37 -68.84 17.11
N ILE A 18 29.73 -69.14 18.25
CA ILE A 18 28.72 -68.21 18.85
C ILE A 18 29.36 -66.89 19.18
N PHE A 19 30.59 -66.88 19.73
CA PHE A 19 31.32 -65.65 20.09
C PHE A 19 31.65 -64.79 18.86
N ILE A 20 32.08 -65.48 17.75
CA ILE A 20 32.35 -64.83 16.46
C ILE A 20 31.06 -64.22 15.89
N LEU A 21 29.95 -64.95 15.89
CA LEU A 21 28.66 -64.47 15.42
C LEU A 21 28.16 -63.28 16.24
N LEU A 22 28.27 -63.35 17.55
CA LEU A 22 27.90 -62.22 18.41
C LEU A 22 28.75 -60.97 18.19
N GLY A 23 30.09 -61.19 17.99
CA GLY A 23 30.98 -60.11 17.60
C GLY A 23 30.65 -59.47 16.25
N TYR A 24 30.31 -60.29 15.26
CA TYR A 24 29.87 -59.83 13.97
C TYR A 24 28.53 -59.03 14.07
N MET A 25 27.54 -59.53 14.79
CA MET A 25 26.28 -58.84 15.03
C MET A 25 26.47 -57.50 15.75
N ALA A 26 27.32 -57.47 16.77
CA ALA A 26 27.66 -56.23 17.50
C ALA A 26 28.34 -55.20 16.57
N LEU A 27 29.23 -55.65 15.69
CA LEU A 27 29.85 -54.74 14.70
C LEU A 27 28.83 -54.21 13.69
N GLN A 28 27.94 -55.04 13.18
CA GLN A 28 26.88 -54.64 12.27
C GLN A 28 25.94 -53.63 12.93
N TYR A 29 25.53 -53.89 14.16
CA TYR A 29 24.71 -52.98 14.96
C TYR A 29 25.41 -51.64 15.16
N HIS A 30 26.69 -51.63 15.52
CA HIS A 30 27.48 -50.41 15.70
C HIS A 30 27.55 -49.59 14.41
N ASN A 31 27.82 -50.24 13.25
CA ASN A 31 27.89 -49.57 11.96
C ASN A 31 26.55 -48.98 11.54
N GLN A 32 25.44 -49.72 11.72
CA GLN A 32 24.10 -49.20 11.45
C GLN A 32 23.75 -47.99 12.34
N HIS A 33 24.06 -48.10 13.63
CA HIS A 33 23.79 -47.00 14.56
C HIS A 33 24.62 -45.74 14.20
N LYS A 34 25.87 -45.90 13.81
CA LYS A 34 26.72 -44.80 13.34
C LYS A 34 26.18 -44.15 12.05
N ALA A 35 25.76 -44.95 11.08
CA ALA A 35 25.14 -44.48 9.85
C ALA A 35 23.85 -43.67 10.13
N LEU A 36 22.98 -44.20 11.01
CA LEU A 36 21.75 -43.50 11.42
C LEU A 36 22.04 -42.17 12.10
N THR A 37 23.01 -42.14 13.03
CA THR A 37 23.39 -40.91 13.72
C THR A 37 23.91 -39.84 12.74
N ASN A 38 24.72 -40.24 11.75
CA ASN A 38 25.21 -39.34 10.70
C ASN A 38 24.07 -38.80 9.83
N SER A 39 23.08 -39.64 9.48
CA SER A 39 21.90 -39.23 8.70
C SER A 39 21.04 -38.24 9.47
N ILE A 40 20.83 -38.46 10.77
CA ILE A 40 20.10 -37.53 11.64
C ILE A 40 20.82 -36.17 11.68
N LYS A 41 22.14 -36.17 11.89
CA LYS A 41 22.92 -34.92 11.91
C LYS A 41 22.82 -34.14 10.60
N GLN A 42 22.90 -34.83 9.46
CA GLN A 42 22.76 -34.20 8.16
C GLN A 42 21.33 -33.63 7.95
N TYR A 43 20.32 -34.35 8.42
CA TYR A 43 18.94 -33.86 8.39
C TYR A 43 18.78 -32.58 9.21
N ASP A 44 19.33 -32.54 10.43
CA ASP A 44 19.28 -31.34 11.28
C ASP A 44 20.01 -30.13 10.65
N GLU A 45 21.15 -30.37 9.99
CA GLU A 45 21.87 -29.31 9.26
C GLU A 45 21.05 -28.78 8.09
N ASN A 46 20.39 -29.65 7.32
CA ASN A 46 19.50 -29.26 6.24
C ASN A 46 18.29 -28.48 6.74
N MET A 47 17.68 -28.94 7.84
CA MET A 47 16.54 -28.23 8.45
C MET A 47 16.92 -26.82 8.91
N LYS A 48 18.09 -26.62 9.48
CA LYS A 48 18.59 -25.27 9.82
C LYS A 48 18.77 -24.39 8.59
N LEU A 49 19.28 -24.97 7.50
CA LEU A 49 19.43 -24.23 6.24
C LEU A 49 18.08 -23.78 5.68
N TYR A 50 17.09 -24.68 5.66
CA TYR A 50 15.73 -24.35 5.23
C TYR A 50 15.08 -23.30 6.12
N GLN A 51 15.30 -23.38 7.43
CA GLN A 51 14.78 -22.38 8.37
C GLN A 51 15.34 -20.98 8.05
N ASN A 52 16.66 -20.87 7.86
CA ASN A 52 17.30 -19.60 7.50
C ASN A 52 16.76 -19.05 6.18
N GLN A 53 16.59 -19.90 5.16
CA GLN A 53 16.01 -19.48 3.87
C GLN A 53 14.56 -18.99 4.01
N MET A 54 13.77 -19.64 4.85
CA MET A 54 12.41 -19.20 5.14
C MET A 54 12.38 -17.86 5.85
N ASP A 55 13.26 -17.64 6.82
CA ASP A 55 13.35 -16.38 7.55
C ASP A 55 13.73 -15.22 6.59
N GLU A 56 14.67 -15.43 5.67
CA GLU A 56 15.02 -14.45 4.62
C GLU A 56 13.83 -14.12 3.69
N ILE A 57 13.07 -15.15 3.29
CA ILE A 57 11.88 -14.96 2.44
C ILE A 57 10.81 -14.15 3.19
N ILE A 58 10.59 -14.46 4.47
CA ILE A 58 9.61 -13.74 5.31
C ILE A 58 10.03 -12.28 5.47
N GLU A 59 11.30 -12.01 5.75
CA GLU A 59 11.83 -10.63 5.85
C GLU A 59 11.62 -9.85 4.56
N HIS A 60 11.96 -10.46 3.41
CA HIS A 60 11.77 -9.85 2.11
C HIS A 60 10.28 -9.57 1.82
N HIS A 61 9.40 -10.52 2.13
CA HIS A 61 7.95 -10.35 1.98
C HIS A 61 7.43 -9.18 2.82
N ASN A 62 7.83 -9.10 4.10
CA ASN A 62 7.42 -8.02 5.00
C ASN A 62 7.89 -6.65 4.49
N LYS A 63 9.11 -6.56 3.95
CA LYS A 63 9.63 -5.34 3.33
C LYS A 63 8.80 -4.92 2.12
N MET A 64 8.46 -5.86 1.25
CA MET A 64 7.60 -5.59 0.09
C MET A 64 6.20 -5.14 0.51
N PHE A 65 5.62 -5.78 1.52
CA PHE A 65 4.32 -5.39 2.07
C PHE A 65 4.31 -3.94 2.57
N ASN A 66 5.33 -3.56 3.36
CA ASN A 66 5.45 -2.18 3.88
C ASN A 66 5.63 -1.14 2.75
N ILE A 67 6.35 -1.50 1.67
CA ILE A 67 6.48 -0.62 0.49
C ILE A 67 5.13 -0.46 -0.20
N CYS A 68 4.38 -1.54 -0.41
CA CYS A 68 3.06 -1.50 -1.03
C CYS A 68 2.09 -0.64 -0.22
N ASP A 69 2.08 -0.79 1.10
CA ASP A 69 1.23 -0.01 2.00
C ASP A 69 1.56 1.49 1.93
N SER A 70 2.85 1.83 1.96
CA SER A 70 3.32 3.22 1.79
C SER A 70 2.94 3.81 0.43
N LEU A 71 2.98 3.02 -0.65
CA LEU A 71 2.56 3.46 -1.98
C LEU A 71 1.05 3.69 -2.05
N LEU A 72 0.25 2.86 -1.39
CA LEU A 72 -1.20 3.05 -1.30
C LEU A 72 -1.54 4.35 -0.58
N ASP A 73 -0.87 4.67 0.53
CA ASP A 73 -1.04 5.92 1.27
C ASP A 73 -0.69 7.15 0.40
N ILE A 74 0.42 7.07 -0.36
CA ILE A 74 0.80 8.12 -1.30
C ILE A 74 -0.26 8.29 -2.38
N MET A 75 -0.74 7.20 -2.98
CA MET A 75 -1.78 7.24 -4.01
C MET A 75 -3.10 7.82 -3.48
N ASP A 76 -3.47 7.48 -2.25
CA ASP A 76 -4.68 8.03 -1.62
C ASP A 76 -4.55 9.53 -1.32
N SER A 77 -3.34 10.00 -1.10
CA SER A 77 -3.06 11.41 -0.86
C SER A 77 -3.00 12.26 -2.14
N LEU A 78 -2.90 11.67 -3.34
CA LEU A 78 -2.94 12.44 -4.58
C LEU A 78 -4.38 12.88 -4.91
N PRO A 79 -4.59 14.05 -5.56
CA PRO A 79 -5.93 14.58 -5.89
C PRO A 79 -6.56 13.86 -7.09
N LEU A 80 -6.70 12.52 -6.99
CA LEU A 80 -7.18 11.62 -8.06
C LEU A 80 -8.66 11.24 -7.94
N GLY A 81 -9.33 11.66 -6.86
CA GLY A 81 -10.75 11.40 -6.64
C GLY A 81 -11.65 12.38 -7.38
N SER A 82 -12.96 12.10 -7.34
CA SER A 82 -13.97 12.99 -7.88
C SER A 82 -14.38 14.06 -6.86
N PRO A 83 -14.44 15.36 -7.24
CA PRO A 83 -14.91 16.42 -6.35
C PRO A 83 -16.44 16.50 -6.24
N LEU A 84 -17.18 15.81 -7.11
CA LEU A 84 -18.65 15.75 -7.20
C LEU A 84 -19.10 14.35 -7.58
N ASP A 85 -20.34 14.00 -7.28
CA ASP A 85 -20.93 12.71 -7.70
C ASP A 85 -21.10 12.63 -9.23
N THR A 86 -21.39 13.78 -9.86
CA THR A 86 -21.51 13.89 -11.33
C THR A 86 -20.59 14.98 -11.84
N LEU A 87 -19.81 14.67 -12.86
CA LEU A 87 -18.83 15.58 -13.46
C LEU A 87 -19.29 16.05 -14.84
N ILE A 88 -19.93 17.23 -14.91
CA ILE A 88 -20.30 17.89 -16.16
C ILE A 88 -19.50 19.19 -16.26
N ILE A 89 -18.60 19.29 -17.24
CA ILE A 89 -17.73 20.46 -17.40
C ILE A 89 -18.52 21.61 -18.04
N SER A 90 -18.52 22.75 -17.37
CA SER A 90 -19.06 24.02 -17.86
C SER A 90 -18.00 24.96 -18.43
N SER A 91 -16.74 24.85 -17.93
CA SER A 91 -15.62 25.60 -18.48
C SER A 91 -14.29 24.89 -18.23
N ASN A 92 -13.44 24.86 -19.23
CA ASN A 92 -12.14 24.19 -19.19
C ASN A 92 -11.04 25.07 -18.56
N TYR A 93 -10.01 24.41 -18.04
CA TYR A 93 -8.72 24.99 -17.72
C TYR A 93 -8.03 25.58 -18.95
N GLY A 94 -7.27 26.67 -18.78
CA GLY A 94 -6.42 27.27 -19.79
C GLY A 94 -6.92 28.63 -20.29
N SER A 95 -6.35 29.08 -21.38
CA SER A 95 -6.71 30.39 -21.98
C SER A 95 -8.10 30.33 -22.59
N ARG A 96 -8.96 31.25 -22.15
CA ARG A 96 -10.33 31.40 -22.68
C ARG A 96 -10.70 32.86 -22.87
N LYS A 97 -11.66 33.12 -23.76
CA LYS A 97 -12.24 34.44 -23.91
C LYS A 97 -13.35 34.64 -22.87
N ASN A 98 -13.20 35.61 -22.00
CA ASN A 98 -14.21 35.95 -21.00
C ASN A 98 -15.48 36.47 -21.73
N LYS A 99 -16.61 35.77 -21.51
CA LYS A 99 -17.88 36.06 -22.21
C LYS A 99 -18.42 37.46 -21.92
N ALA A 100 -18.11 38.07 -20.74
CA ALA A 100 -18.61 39.39 -20.41
C ALA A 100 -17.70 40.50 -20.89
N THR A 101 -16.37 40.34 -20.67
CA THR A 101 -15.40 41.38 -21.00
C THR A 101 -14.86 41.29 -22.40
N GLN A 102 -15.10 40.14 -23.08
CA GLN A 102 -14.53 39.75 -24.40
C GLN A 102 -12.99 39.74 -24.42
N LYS A 103 -12.34 39.81 -23.25
CA LYS A 103 -10.87 39.78 -23.12
C LYS A 103 -10.40 38.35 -22.90
N TRP A 104 -9.19 38.03 -23.34
CA TRP A 104 -8.53 36.78 -23.02
C TRP A 104 -8.13 36.74 -21.54
N GLU A 105 -8.43 35.63 -20.88
CA GLU A 105 -8.04 35.37 -19.49
C GLU A 105 -7.54 33.93 -19.38
N PHE A 106 -6.67 33.70 -18.40
CA PHE A 106 -6.24 32.37 -18.05
C PHE A 106 -7.14 31.82 -16.93
N HIS A 107 -7.75 30.68 -17.13
CA HIS A 107 -8.56 29.97 -16.16
C HIS A 107 -7.71 28.91 -15.45
N PRO A 108 -7.37 29.07 -14.14
CA PRO A 108 -6.45 28.19 -13.43
C PRO A 108 -7.07 26.84 -13.02
N GLY A 109 -8.34 26.64 -13.29
CA GLY A 109 -9.10 25.45 -12.90
C GLY A 109 -10.05 24.94 -13.98
N THR A 110 -10.86 23.99 -13.59
CA THR A 110 -12.01 23.51 -14.38
C THR A 110 -13.29 23.79 -13.61
N ASP A 111 -14.30 24.36 -14.29
CA ASP A 111 -15.61 24.60 -13.70
C ASP A 111 -16.52 23.42 -14.01
N PHE A 112 -17.15 22.86 -12.97
CA PHE A 112 -18.15 21.81 -13.11
C PHE A 112 -19.54 22.35 -12.79
N LEU A 113 -20.53 21.99 -13.57
CA LEU A 113 -21.94 22.26 -13.23
C LEU A 113 -22.26 21.59 -11.87
N ALA A 114 -22.87 22.34 -11.00
CA ALA A 114 -23.29 21.86 -9.70
C ALA A 114 -24.50 22.65 -9.23
N ASP A 115 -25.32 22.05 -8.36
CA ASP A 115 -26.41 22.75 -7.70
C ASP A 115 -26.02 23.12 -6.25
N TRP A 116 -26.74 24.02 -5.60
CA TRP A 116 -26.46 24.52 -4.25
C TRP A 116 -26.45 23.45 -3.16
N ARG A 117 -27.05 22.30 -3.42
CA ARG A 117 -27.09 21.13 -2.52
C ARG A 117 -26.03 20.08 -2.80
N ASP A 118 -25.35 20.19 -3.94
CA ASP A 118 -24.37 19.18 -4.30
C ASP A 118 -23.21 19.18 -3.30
N THR A 119 -22.92 18.00 -2.78
CA THR A 119 -21.82 17.81 -1.84
C THR A 119 -20.49 17.83 -2.58
N ILE A 120 -19.53 18.56 -2.02
CA ILE A 120 -18.17 18.61 -2.51
C ILE A 120 -17.31 17.65 -1.68
N TYR A 121 -16.55 16.82 -2.36
CA TYR A 121 -15.69 15.80 -1.77
C TYR A 121 -14.21 16.12 -1.94
N ALA A 122 -13.40 15.71 -0.96
CA ALA A 122 -11.95 15.77 -1.05
C ALA A 122 -11.46 14.80 -2.13
N THR A 123 -10.67 15.30 -3.09
CA THR A 123 -10.16 14.49 -4.21
C THR A 123 -8.93 13.67 -3.85
N GLY A 124 -8.32 13.94 -2.70
CA GLY A 124 -7.20 13.21 -2.11
C GLY A 124 -7.13 13.47 -0.61
N SER A 125 -6.51 12.55 0.12
CA SER A 125 -6.24 12.72 1.54
C SER A 125 -5.24 13.86 1.77
N GLY A 126 -5.38 14.61 2.86
CA GLY A 126 -4.49 15.74 3.14
C GLY A 126 -4.94 16.59 4.32
N ILE A 127 -4.34 17.79 4.42
CA ILE A 127 -4.61 18.77 5.47
C ILE A 127 -5.34 19.95 4.86
N ILE A 128 -6.38 20.44 5.51
CA ILE A 128 -7.06 21.69 5.12
C ILE A 128 -6.15 22.88 5.42
N GLU A 129 -5.58 23.48 4.37
CA GLU A 129 -4.75 24.68 4.50
C GLU A 129 -5.58 25.96 4.55
N VAL A 130 -6.70 25.98 3.81
CA VAL A 130 -7.61 27.12 3.68
C VAL A 130 -9.04 26.63 3.83
N SER A 131 -9.83 27.31 4.66
CA SER A 131 -11.29 27.16 4.78
C SER A 131 -11.87 28.50 5.20
N HIS A 132 -11.90 29.47 4.27
CA HIS A 132 -12.43 30.81 4.50
C HIS A 132 -12.88 31.48 3.20
N TYR A 133 -13.47 32.69 3.33
CA TYR A 133 -13.86 33.50 2.18
C TYR A 133 -12.64 34.18 1.58
N SER A 134 -12.41 34.01 0.28
CA SER A 134 -11.32 34.66 -0.50
C SER A 134 -11.92 35.57 -1.57
N ASN A 135 -11.31 36.75 -1.77
CA ASN A 135 -11.74 37.65 -2.85
C ASN A 135 -11.64 36.96 -4.21
N GLY A 136 -12.69 37.07 -5.02
CA GLY A 136 -12.79 36.39 -6.30
C GLY A 136 -13.28 34.95 -6.21
N TYR A 137 -12.64 34.11 -5.41
CA TYR A 137 -13.01 32.70 -5.23
C TYR A 137 -14.24 32.46 -4.34
N GLY A 138 -14.66 33.45 -3.57
CA GLY A 138 -15.75 33.28 -2.60
C GLY A 138 -15.36 32.34 -1.46
N ARG A 139 -16.30 31.53 -0.98
CA ARG A 139 -16.00 30.50 0.00
C ARG A 139 -15.11 29.43 -0.63
N THR A 140 -13.97 29.22 -0.04
CA THR A 140 -12.88 28.43 -0.62
C THR A 140 -12.31 27.44 0.40
N ILE A 141 -12.07 26.21 -0.06
CA ILE A 141 -11.28 25.22 0.64
C ILE A 141 -10.04 24.93 -0.20
N VAL A 142 -8.89 24.80 0.46
CA VAL A 142 -7.66 24.28 -0.16
C VAL A 142 -7.15 23.13 0.70
N ILE A 143 -6.90 22.00 0.07
CA ILE A 143 -6.28 20.83 0.68
C ILE A 143 -4.83 20.76 0.21
N GLY A 144 -3.92 20.69 1.17
CA GLY A 144 -2.52 20.34 0.92
C GLY A 144 -2.33 18.83 0.94
N HIS A 145 -1.78 18.30 -0.14
CA HIS A 145 -1.50 16.87 -0.33
C HIS A 145 0.01 16.60 -0.31
N VAL A 146 0.38 15.32 -0.37
CA VAL A 146 1.79 14.92 -0.48
C VAL A 146 2.43 15.46 -1.78
N SER A 147 3.76 15.46 -1.83
CA SER A 147 4.57 15.81 -3.02
C SER A 147 4.25 17.19 -3.61
N GLY A 148 3.81 18.14 -2.76
CA GLY A 148 3.56 19.52 -3.14
C GLY A 148 2.29 19.76 -3.96
N TYR A 149 1.40 18.77 -4.02
CA TYR A 149 0.09 18.93 -4.65
C TYR A 149 -0.86 19.70 -3.73
N LYS A 150 -1.73 20.52 -4.35
CA LYS A 150 -2.87 21.17 -3.69
C LYS A 150 -4.09 21.08 -4.58
N SER A 151 -5.24 20.86 -3.97
CA SER A 151 -6.54 21.01 -4.62
C SER A 151 -7.30 22.17 -4.00
N ARG A 152 -7.96 22.97 -4.85
CA ARG A 152 -8.80 24.09 -4.45
C ARG A 152 -10.22 23.87 -4.91
N TYR A 153 -11.15 24.18 -4.01
CA TYR A 153 -12.60 24.13 -4.22
C TYR A 153 -13.17 25.49 -3.92
N ALA A 154 -13.75 26.15 -4.90
CA ALA A 154 -14.20 27.53 -4.76
C ALA A 154 -15.69 27.71 -5.10
N HIS A 155 -16.20 28.92 -4.84
CA HIS A 155 -17.59 29.34 -4.98
C HIS A 155 -18.58 28.60 -4.09
N LEU A 156 -18.08 27.97 -2.99
CA LEU A 156 -18.89 27.13 -2.08
C LEU A 156 -19.99 27.92 -1.38
N THR A 157 -21.05 27.22 -0.94
CA THR A 157 -22.09 27.74 -0.07
C THR A 157 -21.79 27.47 1.41
N ARG A 158 -21.25 26.28 1.73
CA ARG A 158 -20.96 25.88 3.13
C ARG A 158 -19.62 25.16 3.21
N TYR A 159 -19.00 25.27 4.38
CA TYR A 159 -17.85 24.47 4.80
C TYR A 159 -18.32 23.39 5.77
N PHE A 160 -17.79 22.18 5.65
CA PHE A 160 -17.92 21.12 6.65
C PHE A 160 -16.63 20.93 7.44
N VAL A 161 -15.55 21.57 6.99
CA VAL A 161 -14.19 21.44 7.52
C VAL A 161 -13.58 22.82 7.80
N LYS A 162 -12.61 22.88 8.70
CA LYS A 162 -11.84 24.06 9.06
C LYS A 162 -10.35 23.86 8.82
N ARG A 163 -9.58 24.94 8.78
CA ARG A 163 -8.13 24.90 8.64
C ARG A 163 -7.50 24.03 9.74
N GLY A 164 -6.59 23.13 9.34
CA GLY A 164 -5.90 22.17 10.19
C GLY A 164 -6.57 20.80 10.30
N ASP A 165 -7.80 20.65 9.84
CA ASP A 165 -8.46 19.33 9.82
C ASP A 165 -7.75 18.41 8.82
N LEU A 166 -7.65 17.12 9.19
CA LEU A 166 -7.23 16.04 8.30
C LEU A 166 -8.46 15.50 7.59
N VAL A 167 -8.34 15.29 6.30
CA VAL A 167 -9.40 14.69 5.47
C VAL A 167 -8.84 13.52 4.68
N LYS A 168 -9.69 12.54 4.42
CA LYS A 168 -9.43 11.42 3.50
C LYS A 168 -10.06 11.70 2.15
N ARG A 169 -9.55 11.07 1.10
CA ARG A 169 -10.21 11.06 -0.20
C ARG A 169 -11.66 10.59 -0.06
N GLY A 170 -12.59 11.34 -0.67
CA GLY A 170 -14.01 11.06 -0.61
C GLY A 170 -14.74 11.65 0.60
N ASP A 171 -14.02 12.26 1.56
CA ASP A 171 -14.70 12.95 2.67
C ASP A 171 -15.49 14.16 2.18
N PRO A 172 -16.72 14.37 2.69
CA PRO A 172 -17.51 15.56 2.39
C PRO A 172 -16.88 16.80 3.06
N ILE A 173 -16.52 17.80 2.26
CA ILE A 173 -15.82 19.01 2.75
C ILE A 173 -16.66 20.27 2.70
N GLY A 174 -17.77 20.28 1.93
CA GLY A 174 -18.65 21.44 1.81
C GLY A 174 -19.78 21.19 0.81
N THR A 175 -20.46 22.27 0.42
CA THR A 175 -21.46 22.22 -0.64
C THR A 175 -21.15 23.24 -1.73
N ALA A 176 -21.49 22.89 -2.97
CA ALA A 176 -21.39 23.79 -4.13
C ALA A 176 -22.21 25.07 -3.92
N GLY A 177 -21.85 26.12 -4.63
CA GLY A 177 -22.51 27.40 -4.45
C GLY A 177 -22.28 28.39 -5.59
N ASN A 178 -22.52 29.67 -5.26
CA ASN A 178 -22.42 30.80 -6.17
C ASN A 178 -21.84 32.02 -5.45
N THR A 179 -20.81 31.82 -4.59
CA THR A 179 -20.16 32.92 -3.83
C THR A 179 -18.94 33.45 -4.57
N GLY A 180 -18.56 34.70 -4.27
CA GLY A 180 -17.42 35.36 -4.93
C GLY A 180 -17.74 35.81 -6.36
N TYR A 181 -16.73 35.76 -7.23
CA TYR A 181 -16.90 36.18 -8.64
C TYR A 181 -17.44 35.00 -9.46
N SER A 182 -18.73 34.72 -9.33
CA SER A 182 -19.45 33.63 -9.98
C SER A 182 -20.74 34.11 -10.62
N ARG A 183 -21.18 33.47 -11.70
CA ARG A 183 -22.40 33.81 -12.44
C ARG A 183 -23.56 32.84 -12.24
N GLY A 184 -23.33 31.78 -11.49
CA GLY A 184 -24.31 30.72 -11.26
C GLY A 184 -23.73 29.63 -10.41
N TYR A 185 -24.56 28.68 -10.00
CA TYR A 185 -24.09 27.54 -9.20
C TYR A 185 -23.12 26.69 -10.02
N HIS A 186 -21.92 26.50 -9.51
CA HIS A 186 -20.89 25.61 -10.07
C HIS A 186 -19.80 25.38 -9.03
N LEU A 187 -18.99 24.36 -9.23
CA LEU A 187 -17.74 24.15 -8.54
C LEU A 187 -16.61 24.63 -9.43
N HIS A 188 -15.82 25.60 -8.99
CA HIS A 188 -14.52 25.88 -9.56
C HIS A 188 -13.46 25.02 -8.84
N TYR A 189 -12.79 24.16 -9.61
CA TYR A 189 -11.83 23.19 -9.08
C TYR A 189 -10.47 23.37 -9.73
N GLU A 190 -9.43 23.51 -8.88
CA GLU A 190 -8.04 23.67 -9.32
C GLU A 190 -7.18 22.52 -8.75
N VAL A 191 -6.19 22.12 -9.54
CA VAL A 191 -5.05 21.33 -9.08
C VAL A 191 -3.78 22.09 -9.36
N SER A 192 -2.91 22.18 -8.36
CA SER A 192 -1.56 22.76 -8.51
C SER A 192 -0.52 21.84 -7.90
N ARG A 193 0.71 21.93 -8.41
CA ARG A 193 1.88 21.27 -7.84
C ARG A 193 3.02 22.26 -7.72
N TYR A 194 3.56 22.42 -6.52
CA TYR A 194 4.60 23.43 -6.21
C TYR A 194 4.23 24.83 -6.71
N GLY A 195 2.96 25.23 -6.54
CA GLY A 195 2.43 26.54 -6.96
C GLY A 195 2.14 26.68 -8.46
N LYS A 196 2.39 25.68 -9.29
CA LYS A 196 2.06 25.71 -10.73
C LYS A 196 0.73 25.01 -10.96
N TYR A 197 -0.22 25.74 -11.55
CA TYR A 197 -1.52 25.19 -11.95
C TYR A 197 -1.38 24.16 -13.07
N THR A 198 -2.23 23.16 -13.03
CA THR A 198 -2.28 22.10 -14.04
C THR A 198 -3.75 21.77 -14.35
N ASP A 199 -4.00 21.26 -15.55
CA ASP A 199 -5.36 20.86 -15.95
C ASP A 199 -5.91 19.79 -15.02
N PRO A 200 -6.98 20.08 -14.24
CA PRO A 200 -7.57 19.11 -13.31
C PRO A 200 -8.06 17.82 -13.97
N LYS A 201 -8.42 17.85 -15.25
CA LYS A 201 -8.88 16.66 -15.99
C LYS A 201 -7.84 15.55 -16.10
N LYS A 202 -6.55 15.88 -15.85
CA LYS A 202 -5.47 14.88 -15.83
C LYS A 202 -5.49 14.03 -14.56
N TYR A 203 -6.20 14.46 -13.54
CA TYR A 203 -6.21 13.86 -12.19
C TYR A 203 -7.54 13.20 -11.84
N ILE A 204 -8.63 13.62 -12.45
CA ILE A 204 -9.97 13.09 -12.20
C ILE A 204 -10.42 12.22 -13.36
N ARG A 205 -11.13 11.14 -13.08
CA ARG A 205 -11.79 10.33 -14.11
C ARG A 205 -13.16 10.96 -14.40
N LEU A 206 -13.33 11.42 -15.64
CA LEU A 206 -14.60 11.93 -16.15
C LEU A 206 -15.49 10.77 -16.59
#